data_f6185017459da8204c05a7836e760242
#
_entry.id   f6185017459da8204c05a7836e760242
#
_cell.length_a   1.000
_cell.length_b   1.000
_cell.length_c   1.000
_cell.angle_alpha   90.00
_cell.angle_beta   90.00
_cell.angle_gamma   90.00
#
_symmetry.space_group_name_H-M   'P 1'
#
loop_
_entity.id
_entity.type
_entity.pdbx_description
1 polymer ?
#
loop_
_entity_poly.entity_id
_entity_poly.type
_entity_poly.pdbx_seq_one_letter_code
_entity_poly.pdbx_strand_id
1 'polypeptide(L)'
;MQMRMITPLKWCVLLTVLLAASAQLWAQPIAYGVNSRGNFVDSDRVNALWRIDLSTGAHEYIGWTSYLDLEALAFDPAGTLFGADDESKTLVRVSQVSGLAVPVGGAANRHNMRVSLRESMDFGMTFDCEGNAFVVSDIQQSLFSADMESGRLTRIGQAGSLGAPITDIATIGDKAFGITTGGGTNGSAAESSLYAVDLENATAELIGPLGSDVSPYHNAGLAFDDDGVLWAITDRRAVTAGDFPSDILRIDPHTGQAEKVAETLVGVESLAIFPNASCQTLGEPLPDDPEPESEVVAVPLLSLPGLLILLILVLSLAWFQIRLRF
;
A
#
# COMPACT_ATOMS: atom_id res chain seq x y z
N MET A 1 -14.85 38.13 -49.32
CA MET A 1 -14.65 37.47 -48.01
C MET A 1 -15.26 36.07 -48.12
N GLN A 2 -14.45 35.04 -48.47
CA GLN A 2 -14.94 33.69 -48.69
C GLN A 2 -14.75 32.89 -47.38
N MET A 3 -15.85 32.54 -46.75
CA MET A 3 -15.91 31.65 -45.60
C MET A 3 -15.68 30.22 -46.10
N ARG A 4 -14.52 29.64 -45.80
CA ARG A 4 -14.22 28.20 -46.04
C ARG A 4 -15.03 27.38 -45.06
N MET A 5 -16.05 26.69 -45.52
CA MET A 5 -16.77 25.66 -44.76
C MET A 5 -15.82 24.49 -44.45
N ILE A 6 -15.56 24.28 -43.18
CA ILE A 6 -14.85 23.12 -42.71
C ILE A 6 -15.80 21.93 -42.84
N THR A 7 -15.41 20.90 -43.58
CA THR A 7 -16.26 19.73 -43.86
C THR A 7 -16.54 18.93 -42.58
N PRO A 8 -17.77 18.40 -42.40
CA PRO A 8 -18.18 17.69 -41.19
C PRO A 8 -17.31 16.46 -40.82
N LEU A 9 -16.58 15.91 -41.80
CA LEU A 9 -15.69 14.77 -41.60
C LEU A 9 -14.52 15.08 -40.65
N LYS A 10 -14.01 16.33 -40.65
CA LYS A 10 -12.91 16.74 -39.76
C LYS A 10 -13.35 16.87 -38.29
N TRP A 11 -14.63 17.18 -38.06
CA TRP A 11 -15.17 17.25 -36.71
C TRP A 11 -15.41 15.88 -36.09
N CYS A 12 -15.81 14.88 -36.89
CA CYS A 12 -15.96 13.50 -36.41
C CYS A 12 -14.62 12.87 -35.99
N VAL A 13 -13.52 13.12 -36.72
CA VAL A 13 -12.19 12.60 -36.37
C VAL A 13 -11.65 13.28 -35.12
N LEU A 14 -11.90 14.57 -34.91
CA LEU A 14 -11.48 15.27 -33.70
C LEU A 14 -12.25 14.79 -32.46
N LEU A 15 -13.56 14.52 -32.61
CA LEU A 15 -14.39 14.02 -31.51
C LEU A 15 -14.04 12.58 -31.12
N THR A 16 -13.69 11.72 -32.09
CA THR A 16 -13.24 10.34 -31.78
C THR A 16 -11.86 10.30 -31.13
N VAL A 17 -10.95 11.20 -31.46
CA VAL A 17 -9.65 11.31 -30.79
C VAL A 17 -9.80 11.85 -29.37
N LEU A 18 -10.73 12.77 -29.12
CA LEU A 18 -11.03 13.27 -27.76
C LEU A 18 -11.75 12.24 -26.88
N LEU A 19 -12.56 11.34 -27.46
CA LEU A 19 -13.23 10.26 -26.73
C LEU A 19 -12.30 9.05 -26.44
N ALA A 20 -11.26 8.84 -27.25
CA ALA A 20 -10.26 7.82 -27.00
C ALA A 20 -9.21 8.23 -25.94
N ALA A 21 -9.18 9.51 -25.56
CA ALA A 21 -8.33 10.03 -24.48
C ALA A 21 -9.01 10.10 -23.11
N SER A 22 -10.19 9.45 -22.96
CA SER A 22 -10.66 9.07 -21.62
C SER A 22 -9.74 7.93 -21.13
N ALA A 23 -8.50 8.28 -20.79
CA ALA A 23 -7.70 7.49 -19.88
C ALA A 23 -8.62 7.19 -18.69
N GLN A 24 -8.84 5.93 -18.40
CA GLN A 24 -9.40 5.52 -17.13
C GLN A 24 -8.52 6.20 -16.07
N LEU A 25 -9.03 7.28 -15.49
CA LEU A 25 -8.53 7.78 -14.22
C LEU A 25 -8.91 6.69 -13.22
N TRP A 26 -8.09 5.68 -13.09
CA TRP A 26 -8.09 4.82 -11.93
C TRP A 26 -7.91 5.80 -10.77
N ALA A 27 -8.82 5.78 -9.83
CA ALA A 27 -8.62 6.53 -8.61
C ALA A 27 -7.30 6.01 -8.04
N GLN A 28 -6.30 6.90 -7.94
CA GLN A 28 -5.00 6.50 -7.40
C GLN A 28 -5.22 6.08 -5.96
N PRO A 29 -4.71 4.92 -5.50
CA PRO A 29 -4.92 4.48 -4.15
C PRO A 29 -4.27 5.48 -3.18
N ILE A 30 -5.13 6.14 -2.41
CA ILE A 30 -4.73 7.10 -1.40
C ILE A 30 -4.76 6.42 -0.05
N ALA A 31 -3.63 6.48 0.63
CA ALA A 31 -3.45 5.92 1.95
C ALA A 31 -3.21 7.01 3.01
N TYR A 32 -3.33 6.59 4.25
CA TYR A 32 -2.88 7.33 5.42
C TYR A 32 -1.75 6.55 6.09
N GLY A 33 -0.73 7.27 6.53
CA GLY A 33 0.41 6.71 7.24
C GLY A 33 0.88 7.65 8.33
N VAL A 34 1.49 7.13 9.36
CA VAL A 34 2.15 7.90 10.41
C VAL A 34 3.63 7.63 10.35
N ASN A 35 4.42 8.69 10.43
CA ASN A 35 5.86 8.59 10.64
C ASN A 35 6.12 8.69 12.13
N SER A 36 6.62 7.63 12.74
CA SER A 36 6.85 7.60 14.17
C SER A 36 8.13 8.30 14.61
N ARG A 37 8.39 8.21 15.90
CA ARG A 37 9.55 8.72 16.58
C ARG A 37 10.83 8.00 16.13
N GLY A 38 11.52 8.55 15.15
CA GLY A 38 12.90 8.18 14.86
C GLY A 38 13.90 9.09 15.58
N ASN A 39 15.11 8.60 15.81
CA ASN A 39 16.21 9.41 16.34
C ASN A 39 16.69 10.52 15.39
N PHE A 40 15.89 10.95 14.45
CA PHE A 40 16.32 11.71 13.29
C PHE A 40 15.73 13.10 13.20
N VAL A 41 16.63 14.02 13.01
CA VAL A 41 16.60 15.41 13.37
C VAL A 41 15.94 16.30 12.31
N ASP A 42 15.54 15.76 11.16
CA ASP A 42 15.22 16.64 10.04
C ASP A 42 13.73 16.77 9.67
N SER A 43 12.82 16.16 10.42
CA SER A 43 11.42 16.48 10.19
C SER A 43 10.83 17.14 11.42
N ASP A 44 10.54 18.43 11.31
CA ASP A 44 9.71 19.18 12.25
C ASP A 44 8.29 18.59 12.40
N ARG A 45 8.03 17.42 11.75
CA ARG A 45 6.72 16.83 11.57
C ARG A 45 6.73 15.31 11.83
N VAL A 46 7.49 14.88 12.84
CA VAL A 46 7.47 13.50 13.34
C VAL A 46 6.18 13.25 14.11
N ASN A 47 5.74 12.02 14.20
CA ASN A 47 4.49 11.61 14.86
C ASN A 47 3.27 12.30 14.24
N ALA A 48 3.29 12.41 12.93
CA ALA A 48 2.26 13.09 12.15
C ALA A 48 1.52 12.14 11.23
N LEU A 49 0.25 12.42 11.05
CA LEU A 49 -0.57 11.78 10.03
C LEU A 49 -0.29 12.41 8.67
N TRP A 50 -0.05 11.58 7.69
CA TRP A 50 0.17 11.94 6.29
C TRP A 50 -0.85 11.27 5.39
N ARG A 51 -1.22 11.95 4.33
CA ARG A 51 -1.95 11.40 3.20
C ARG A 51 -0.94 11.10 2.10
N ILE A 52 -0.97 9.89 1.56
CA ILE A 52 0.07 9.38 0.64
C ILE A 52 -0.61 8.82 -0.60
N ASP A 53 -0.15 9.23 -1.77
CA ASP A 53 -0.47 8.59 -3.05
C ASP A 53 0.46 7.40 -3.26
N LEU A 54 -0.07 6.19 -3.22
CA LEU A 54 0.73 4.96 -3.29
C LEU A 54 1.35 4.72 -4.67
N SER A 55 0.80 5.32 -5.73
CA SER A 55 1.31 5.16 -7.08
C SER A 55 2.54 6.03 -7.37
N THR A 56 2.66 7.16 -6.68
CA THR A 56 3.71 8.16 -6.93
C THR A 56 4.62 8.45 -5.74
N GLY A 57 4.18 8.08 -4.53
CA GLY A 57 4.84 8.45 -3.28
C GLY A 57 4.63 9.93 -2.87
N ALA A 58 3.84 10.69 -3.63
CA ALA A 58 3.51 12.05 -3.25
C ALA A 58 2.72 12.06 -1.93
N HIS A 59 3.04 13.00 -1.05
CA HIS A 59 2.48 13.00 0.29
C HIS A 59 2.11 14.41 0.74
N GLU A 60 1.09 14.48 1.60
CA GLU A 60 0.53 15.70 2.17
C GLU A 60 0.46 15.59 3.69
N TYR A 61 0.97 16.59 4.39
CA TYR A 61 0.88 16.68 5.84
C TYR A 61 -0.54 17.02 6.27
N ILE A 62 -1.11 16.19 7.16
CA ILE A 62 -2.43 16.45 7.75
C ILE A 62 -2.29 17.11 9.11
N GLY A 63 -1.53 16.51 10.03
CA GLY A 63 -1.35 17.08 11.36
C GLY A 63 -0.66 16.15 12.34
N TRP A 64 -0.28 16.69 13.48
CA TRP A 64 0.35 15.96 14.57
C TRP A 64 -0.66 15.08 15.31
N THR A 65 -0.28 13.82 15.61
CA THR A 65 -1.18 12.86 16.26
C THR A 65 -1.34 13.06 17.76
N SER A 66 -0.43 13.76 18.40
CA SER A 66 -0.30 13.88 19.89
C SER A 66 0.17 12.59 20.56
N TYR A 67 0.63 11.61 19.80
CA TYR A 67 1.22 10.36 20.27
C TYR A 67 2.64 10.23 19.74
N LEU A 68 3.49 9.52 20.45
CA LEU A 68 4.92 9.49 20.14
C LEU A 68 5.34 8.28 19.34
N ASP A 69 4.52 7.24 19.32
CA ASP A 69 4.87 5.95 18.72
C ASP A 69 3.60 5.26 18.20
N LEU A 70 2.89 5.97 17.31
CA LEU A 70 1.66 5.47 16.70
C LEU A 70 2.02 4.60 15.50
N GLU A 71 2.11 3.30 15.71
CA GLU A 71 2.66 2.36 14.75
C GLU A 71 1.61 1.68 13.87
N ALA A 72 0.45 1.38 14.41
CA ALA A 72 -0.63 0.75 13.67
C ALA A 72 -1.66 1.76 13.20
N LEU A 73 -2.18 1.58 12.00
CA LEU A 73 -3.36 2.28 11.49
C LEU A 73 -4.30 1.31 10.78
N ALA A 74 -5.60 1.47 11.00
CA ALA A 74 -6.62 0.76 10.25
C ALA A 74 -7.93 1.56 10.16
N PHE A 75 -8.65 1.41 9.06
CA PHE A 75 -10.02 1.87 8.94
C PHE A 75 -11.00 0.78 9.37
N ASP A 76 -11.99 1.14 10.17
CA ASP A 76 -13.16 0.29 10.34
C ASP A 76 -14.03 0.32 9.05
N PRO A 77 -15.00 -0.60 8.89
CA PRO A 77 -15.89 -0.61 7.73
C PRO A 77 -16.73 0.66 7.57
N ALA A 78 -16.89 1.47 8.63
CA ALA A 78 -17.62 2.74 8.59
C ALA A 78 -16.73 3.94 8.18
N GLY A 79 -15.42 3.74 7.97
CA GLY A 79 -14.47 4.76 7.57
C GLY A 79 -13.91 5.59 8.73
N THR A 80 -13.95 5.08 9.95
CA THR A 80 -13.26 5.67 11.08
C THR A 80 -11.83 5.15 11.14
N LEU A 81 -10.86 6.05 11.21
CA LEU A 81 -9.45 5.70 11.33
C LEU A 81 -9.08 5.47 12.79
N PHE A 82 -8.49 4.32 13.06
CA PHE A 82 -7.96 3.93 14.37
C PHE A 82 -6.47 3.67 14.28
N GLY A 83 -5.81 3.65 15.43
CA GLY A 83 -4.40 3.30 15.54
C GLY A 83 -4.02 2.84 16.94
N ALA A 84 -2.84 2.26 17.06
CA ALA A 84 -2.27 1.77 18.31
C ALA A 84 -0.93 2.44 18.59
N ASP A 85 -0.80 3.07 19.76
CA ASP A 85 0.43 3.74 20.20
C ASP A 85 1.21 2.83 21.14
N ASP A 86 2.46 2.50 20.78
CA ASP A 86 3.31 1.61 21.58
C ASP A 86 3.85 2.30 22.83
N GLU A 87 4.23 3.54 22.78
CA GLU A 87 4.79 4.25 23.95
C GLU A 87 3.78 4.27 25.12
N SER A 88 2.53 4.60 24.88
CA SER A 88 1.50 4.70 25.94
C SER A 88 0.59 3.49 26.04
N LYS A 89 0.72 2.49 25.16
CA LYS A 89 -0.17 1.32 25.05
C LYS A 89 -1.63 1.74 24.96
N THR A 90 -1.91 2.67 24.04
CA THR A 90 -3.21 3.30 23.88
C THR A 90 -3.76 3.05 22.49
N LEU A 91 -4.93 2.41 22.42
CA LEU A 91 -5.75 2.37 21.21
C LEU A 91 -6.46 3.71 21.04
N VAL A 92 -6.34 4.31 19.87
CA VAL A 92 -6.81 5.65 19.58
C VAL A 92 -7.69 5.70 18.34
N ARG A 93 -8.54 6.72 18.27
CA ARG A 93 -9.22 7.15 17.05
C ARG A 93 -8.52 8.38 16.51
N VAL A 94 -8.19 8.38 15.22
CA VAL A 94 -7.41 9.42 14.54
C VAL A 94 -8.30 10.25 13.63
N SER A 95 -8.19 11.57 13.74
CA SER A 95 -8.90 12.49 12.84
C SER A 95 -8.19 12.60 11.49
N GLN A 96 -8.86 12.20 10.43
CA GLN A 96 -8.35 12.33 9.04
C GLN A 96 -8.23 13.79 8.57
N VAL A 97 -8.83 14.74 9.30
CA VAL A 97 -8.82 16.17 8.95
C VAL A 97 -7.72 16.93 9.66
N SER A 98 -7.41 16.56 10.91
CA SER A 98 -6.45 17.31 11.74
C SER A 98 -5.25 16.48 12.20
N GLY A 99 -5.24 15.16 11.95
CA GLY A 99 -4.24 14.24 12.48
C GLY A 99 -4.42 13.90 13.96
N LEU A 100 -5.14 14.71 14.72
CA LEU A 100 -5.25 14.55 16.17
C LEU A 100 -5.86 13.21 16.54
N ALA A 101 -5.19 12.47 17.41
CA ALA A 101 -5.67 11.20 17.94
C ALA A 101 -6.23 11.36 19.37
N VAL A 102 -7.28 10.60 19.66
CA VAL A 102 -7.92 10.56 20.99
C VAL A 102 -8.13 9.11 21.42
N PRO A 103 -7.94 8.78 22.71
CA PRO A 103 -8.13 7.41 23.19
C PRO A 103 -9.55 6.88 22.91
N VAL A 104 -9.63 5.63 22.52
CA VAL A 104 -10.89 4.87 22.50
C VAL A 104 -11.46 4.82 23.93
N GLY A 105 -12.76 5.01 24.07
CA GLY A 105 -13.41 5.13 25.37
C GLY A 105 -13.29 6.51 26.04
N GLY A 106 -12.71 7.51 25.32
CA GLY A 106 -12.67 8.92 25.75
C GLY A 106 -11.29 9.40 26.20
N ALA A 107 -11.12 10.72 26.24
CA ALA A 107 -9.82 11.39 26.44
C ALA A 107 -9.08 11.02 27.75
N ALA A 108 -9.78 10.59 28.77
CA ALA A 108 -9.18 10.15 30.03
C ALA A 108 -8.73 8.68 30.02
N ASN A 109 -9.09 7.91 28.99
CA ASN A 109 -8.86 6.46 28.92
C ASN A 109 -7.50 6.12 28.28
N ARG A 110 -6.43 6.71 28.78
CA ARG A 110 -5.06 6.40 28.37
C ARG A 110 -4.64 5.02 28.91
N HIS A 111 -3.70 4.37 28.22
CA HIS A 111 -3.27 3.01 28.57
C HIS A 111 -4.44 2.03 28.56
N ASN A 112 -5.35 2.21 27.61
CA ASN A 112 -6.61 1.46 27.53
C ASN A 112 -6.41 0.01 27.04
N MET A 113 -5.36 -0.30 26.33
CA MET A 113 -5.06 -1.65 25.84
C MET A 113 -4.84 -2.66 26.98
N ARG A 114 -4.48 -2.21 28.18
CA ARG A 114 -4.26 -3.05 29.37
C ARG A 114 -3.18 -4.11 29.18
N VAL A 115 -2.20 -3.84 28.34
CA VAL A 115 -0.98 -4.62 28.18
C VAL A 115 0.16 -3.98 28.98
N SER A 116 1.28 -4.68 29.14
CA SER A 116 2.42 -4.21 29.94
C SER A 116 3.10 -3.00 29.28
N LEU A 117 3.24 -1.91 30.05
CA LEU A 117 4.02 -0.73 29.63
C LEU A 117 5.55 -0.98 29.53
N ARG A 118 6.01 -2.10 30.11
CA ARG A 118 7.45 -2.41 30.17
C ARG A 118 7.93 -3.26 29.00
N GLU A 119 6.99 -3.76 28.22
CA GLU A 119 7.26 -4.60 27.06
C GLU A 119 7.15 -3.75 25.82
N SER A 120 8.18 -3.75 24.99
CA SER A 120 8.09 -3.29 23.62
C SER A 120 7.17 -4.25 22.88
N MET A 121 6.26 -3.74 22.08
CA MET A 121 5.20 -4.56 21.49
C MET A 121 4.91 -4.20 20.06
N ASP A 122 5.63 -3.39 19.37
CA ASP A 122 5.34 -2.96 18.01
C ASP A 122 4.03 -3.54 17.46
N PHE A 123 3.09 -2.68 17.06
CA PHE A 123 1.73 -3.09 16.76
C PHE A 123 1.38 -2.94 15.29
N GLY A 124 0.64 -3.94 14.75
CA GLY A 124 -0.14 -3.83 13.52
C GLY A 124 -1.62 -4.00 13.81
N MET A 125 -2.50 -3.47 12.95
CA MET A 125 -3.95 -3.47 13.20
C MET A 125 -4.76 -3.65 11.91
N THR A 126 -5.88 -4.39 12.03
CA THR A 126 -6.88 -4.50 10.96
C THR A 126 -8.29 -4.65 11.51
N PHE A 127 -9.29 -4.49 10.64
CA PHE A 127 -10.69 -4.81 10.91
C PHE A 127 -11.19 -5.83 9.91
N ASP A 128 -11.95 -6.81 10.38
CA ASP A 128 -12.72 -7.68 9.49
C ASP A 128 -13.98 -7.00 8.93
N CYS A 129 -14.72 -7.71 8.10
CA CYS A 129 -15.95 -7.19 7.50
C CYS A 129 -17.06 -6.92 8.53
N GLU A 130 -17.10 -7.65 9.61
CA GLU A 130 -18.06 -7.49 10.71
C GLU A 130 -17.72 -6.31 11.61
N GLY A 131 -16.54 -5.70 11.45
CA GLY A 131 -16.03 -4.60 12.25
C GLY A 131 -15.34 -5.05 13.54
N ASN A 132 -14.96 -6.33 13.65
CA ASN A 132 -14.09 -6.79 14.72
C ASN A 132 -12.68 -6.31 14.47
N ALA A 133 -12.04 -5.78 15.49
CA ALA A 133 -10.68 -5.26 15.42
C ALA A 133 -9.68 -6.30 15.92
N PHE A 134 -8.59 -6.47 15.16
CA PHE A 134 -7.48 -7.34 15.49
C PHE A 134 -6.19 -6.55 15.53
N VAL A 135 -5.34 -6.88 16.51
CA VAL A 135 -4.04 -6.25 16.71
C VAL A 135 -2.99 -7.34 16.82
N VAL A 136 -1.90 -7.20 16.09
CA VAL A 136 -0.72 -8.07 16.21
C VAL A 136 0.40 -7.36 16.97
N SER A 137 1.27 -8.13 17.59
CA SER A 137 2.56 -7.65 18.09
C SER A 137 3.65 -8.59 17.57
N ASP A 138 4.62 -8.03 16.86
CA ASP A 138 5.73 -8.76 16.29
C ASP A 138 6.65 -9.31 17.36
N ILE A 139 6.98 -8.51 18.36
CA ILE A 139 7.89 -8.90 19.48
C ILE A 139 7.26 -10.03 20.29
N GLN A 140 5.97 -9.99 20.53
CA GLN A 140 5.27 -11.05 21.27
C GLN A 140 4.77 -12.18 20.36
N GLN A 141 4.86 -12.03 19.04
CA GLN A 141 4.34 -12.98 18.05
C GLN A 141 2.91 -13.40 18.41
N SER A 142 2.08 -12.44 18.74
CA SER A 142 0.77 -12.65 19.33
C SER A 142 -0.30 -11.87 18.61
N LEU A 143 -1.51 -12.44 18.57
CA LEU A 143 -2.73 -11.81 18.07
C LEU A 143 -3.65 -11.46 19.24
N PHE A 144 -4.32 -10.31 19.12
CA PHE A 144 -5.29 -9.83 20.07
C PHE A 144 -6.57 -9.40 19.34
N SER A 145 -7.71 -9.58 19.97
CA SER A 145 -8.93 -8.84 19.64
C SER A 145 -8.96 -7.55 20.43
N ALA A 146 -9.50 -6.48 19.84
CA ALA A 146 -9.64 -5.18 20.51
C ALA A 146 -11.10 -4.83 20.72
N ASP A 147 -11.45 -4.46 21.93
CA ASP A 147 -12.76 -3.91 22.28
C ASP A 147 -12.79 -2.42 21.90
N MET A 148 -13.53 -2.08 20.86
CA MET A 148 -13.58 -0.72 20.30
C MET A 148 -14.41 0.27 21.14
N GLU A 149 -15.05 -0.16 22.21
CA GLU A 149 -15.69 0.73 23.19
C GLU A 149 -14.71 1.17 24.28
N SER A 150 -13.89 0.23 24.78
CA SER A 150 -12.98 0.46 25.89
C SER A 150 -11.51 0.60 25.48
N GLY A 151 -11.11 0.13 24.29
CA GLY A 151 -9.73 0.04 23.82
C GLY A 151 -8.96 -1.16 24.36
N ARG A 152 -9.60 -2.04 25.13
CA ARG A 152 -8.93 -3.16 25.77
C ARG A 152 -8.57 -4.24 24.76
N LEU A 153 -7.34 -4.74 24.84
CA LEU A 153 -6.89 -5.91 24.09
C LEU A 153 -7.14 -7.20 24.89
N THR A 154 -7.56 -8.24 24.18
CA THR A 154 -7.68 -9.60 24.69
C THR A 154 -6.92 -10.54 23.78
N ARG A 155 -5.91 -11.24 24.32
CA ARG A 155 -5.09 -12.17 23.53
C ARG A 155 -5.93 -13.33 22.99
N ILE A 156 -5.75 -13.65 21.71
CA ILE A 156 -6.26 -14.84 21.07
C ILE A 156 -5.14 -15.90 21.09
N GLY A 157 -5.43 -17.11 21.51
CA GLY A 157 -4.43 -18.15 21.66
C GLY A 157 -3.42 -17.91 22.80
N GLN A 158 -2.25 -18.51 22.67
CA GLN A 158 -1.16 -18.38 23.63
C GLN A 158 -0.15 -17.30 23.18
N ALA A 159 0.69 -16.85 24.10
CA ALA A 159 1.82 -15.99 23.75
C ALA A 159 2.73 -16.71 22.75
N GLY A 160 3.11 -16.04 21.67
CA GLY A 160 3.95 -16.62 20.62
C GLY A 160 3.24 -17.56 19.66
N SER A 161 1.90 -17.65 19.71
CA SER A 161 1.14 -18.62 18.88
C SER A 161 1.21 -18.32 17.38
N LEU A 162 1.42 -17.07 16.97
CA LEU A 162 1.64 -16.74 15.56
C LEU A 162 2.89 -17.41 14.98
N GLY A 163 3.92 -17.62 15.81
CA GLY A 163 5.17 -18.27 15.39
C GLY A 163 6.01 -17.42 14.42
N ALA A 164 5.56 -16.22 14.06
CA ALA A 164 6.25 -15.28 13.19
C ALA A 164 6.14 -13.86 13.75
N PRO A 165 7.18 -13.00 13.58
CA PRO A 165 7.18 -11.62 14.04
C PRO A 165 6.42 -10.74 13.01
N ILE A 166 5.10 -10.82 13.02
CA ILE A 166 4.22 -10.07 12.12
C ILE A 166 4.15 -8.62 12.62
N THR A 167 4.60 -7.67 11.80
CA THR A 167 4.63 -6.25 12.12
C THR A 167 3.30 -5.58 11.83
N ASP A 168 2.63 -5.95 10.73
CA ASP A 168 1.30 -5.46 10.43
C ASP A 168 0.44 -6.52 9.74
N ILE A 169 -0.88 -6.29 9.74
CA ILE A 169 -1.90 -7.24 9.31
C ILE A 169 -2.99 -6.54 8.49
N ALA A 170 -3.43 -7.18 7.41
CA ALA A 170 -4.53 -6.69 6.58
C ALA A 170 -5.54 -7.81 6.29
N THR A 171 -6.81 -7.45 6.17
CA THR A 171 -7.90 -8.38 5.89
C THR A 171 -8.57 -8.07 4.55
N ILE A 172 -9.03 -9.13 3.88
CA ILE A 172 -9.90 -9.07 2.71
C ILE A 172 -10.87 -10.26 2.76
N GLY A 173 -12.17 -10.00 2.81
CA GLY A 173 -13.18 -11.03 3.01
C GLY A 173 -12.93 -11.84 4.29
N ASP A 174 -12.82 -13.14 4.14
CA ASP A 174 -12.55 -14.10 5.22
C ASP A 174 -11.05 -14.38 5.44
N LYS A 175 -10.16 -13.67 4.75
CA LYS A 175 -8.71 -13.89 4.79
C LYS A 175 -8.00 -12.76 5.51
N ALA A 176 -6.95 -13.11 6.23
CA ALA A 176 -6.02 -12.16 6.82
C ALA A 176 -4.58 -12.46 6.41
N PHE A 177 -3.80 -11.42 6.19
CA PHE A 177 -2.41 -11.48 5.75
C PHE A 177 -1.54 -10.69 6.69
N GLY A 178 -0.36 -11.21 7.00
CA GLY A 178 0.61 -10.54 7.86
C GLY A 178 1.95 -10.38 7.15
N ILE A 179 2.63 -9.26 7.38
CA ILE A 179 3.96 -8.98 6.86
C ILE A 179 5.00 -9.06 7.97
N THR A 180 6.20 -9.57 7.66
CA THR A 180 7.32 -9.64 8.61
C THR A 180 8.50 -8.85 8.11
N THR A 181 9.33 -8.36 9.03
CA THR A 181 10.65 -7.78 8.69
C THR A 181 11.68 -8.88 8.45
N GLY A 182 12.68 -8.62 7.62
CA GLY A 182 13.78 -9.54 7.33
C GLY A 182 14.84 -9.68 8.44
N GLY A 183 14.65 -9.06 9.59
CA GLY A 183 15.56 -9.10 10.72
C GLY A 183 15.11 -10.10 11.77
N GLY A 184 15.50 -11.36 11.63
CA GLY A 184 15.27 -12.33 12.72
C GLY A 184 16.00 -11.90 13.99
N THR A 185 15.32 -11.86 15.14
CA THR A 185 15.84 -11.53 16.47
C THR A 185 17.01 -12.41 16.93
N ASN A 186 17.40 -13.41 16.14
CA ASN A 186 18.45 -14.38 16.43
C ASN A 186 19.60 -14.43 15.41
N GLY A 187 19.79 -13.38 14.59
CA GLY A 187 20.93 -13.29 13.66
C GLY A 187 20.86 -14.24 12.46
N SER A 188 19.78 -14.96 12.26
CA SER A 188 19.45 -15.56 10.97
C SER A 188 18.76 -14.50 10.15
N ALA A 189 19.29 -14.17 8.97
CA ALA A 189 18.63 -13.32 7.99
C ALA A 189 17.39 -14.07 7.46
N ALA A 190 16.30 -14.02 8.22
CA ALA A 190 15.01 -14.41 7.70
C ALA A 190 14.63 -13.34 6.65
N GLU A 191 14.26 -13.77 5.46
CA GLU A 191 13.78 -12.87 4.43
C GLU A 191 12.42 -12.29 4.87
N SER A 192 12.19 -11.00 4.60
CA SER A 192 10.86 -10.39 4.74
C SER A 192 9.85 -11.23 3.98
N SER A 193 8.74 -11.54 4.59
CA SER A 193 7.81 -12.53 4.06
C SER A 193 6.37 -12.16 4.32
N LEU A 194 5.47 -12.69 3.49
CA LEU A 194 4.03 -12.64 3.66
C LEU A 194 3.51 -13.94 4.26
N TYR A 195 2.57 -13.82 5.19
CA TYR A 195 1.92 -14.94 5.88
C TYR A 195 0.41 -14.85 5.74
N ALA A 196 -0.26 -16.01 5.65
CA ALA A 196 -1.68 -16.13 5.92
C ALA A 196 -1.88 -16.26 7.43
N VAL A 197 -2.83 -15.48 7.98
CA VAL A 197 -3.08 -15.44 9.43
C VAL A 197 -4.46 -16.00 9.72
N ASP A 198 -4.53 -16.98 10.62
CA ASP A 198 -5.79 -17.47 11.16
C ASP A 198 -6.17 -16.62 12.38
N LEU A 199 -7.21 -15.79 12.21
CA LEU A 199 -7.68 -14.88 13.25
C LEU A 199 -8.38 -15.57 14.41
N GLU A 200 -8.91 -16.79 14.20
CA GLU A 200 -9.61 -17.56 15.23
C GLU A 200 -8.62 -18.31 16.14
N ASN A 201 -7.60 -18.93 15.53
CA ASN A 201 -6.63 -19.78 16.25
C ASN A 201 -5.31 -19.06 16.57
N ALA A 202 -5.11 -17.83 16.07
CA ALA A 202 -3.89 -17.06 16.20
C ALA A 202 -2.65 -17.82 15.72
N THR A 203 -2.71 -18.39 14.52
CA THR A 203 -1.58 -19.04 13.85
C THR A 203 -1.27 -18.36 12.54
N ALA A 204 0.00 -18.43 12.08
CA ALA A 204 0.40 -17.88 10.81
C ALA A 204 1.11 -18.95 9.96
N GLU A 205 0.77 -19.00 8.68
CA GLU A 205 1.35 -19.90 7.69
C GLU A 205 2.08 -19.07 6.64
N LEU A 206 3.33 -19.45 6.33
CA LEU A 206 4.15 -18.74 5.33
C LEU A 206 3.54 -18.91 3.94
N ILE A 207 3.24 -17.79 3.28
CA ILE A 207 2.90 -17.77 1.85
C ILE A 207 4.18 -17.74 1.02
N GLY A 208 5.06 -16.77 1.27
CA GLY A 208 6.33 -16.70 0.57
C GLY A 208 7.15 -15.45 0.93
N PRO A 209 8.42 -15.40 0.49
CA PRO A 209 9.26 -14.23 0.67
C PRO A 209 8.80 -13.08 -0.23
N LEU A 210 9.03 -11.83 0.22
CA LEU A 210 8.73 -10.64 -0.59
C LEU A 210 9.67 -10.49 -1.80
N GLY A 211 10.78 -11.22 -1.83
CA GLY A 211 11.74 -11.21 -2.91
C GLY A 211 12.98 -10.35 -2.63
N SER A 212 14.01 -10.56 -3.46
CA SER A 212 15.34 -9.93 -3.29
C SER A 212 15.36 -8.44 -3.61
N ASP A 213 14.33 -7.94 -4.28
CA ASP A 213 14.25 -6.53 -4.71
C ASP A 213 13.69 -5.63 -3.62
N VAL A 214 13.18 -6.22 -2.53
CA VAL A 214 12.73 -5.49 -1.35
C VAL A 214 13.92 -5.12 -0.47
N SER A 215 14.08 -3.82 -0.26
CA SER A 215 15.14 -3.31 0.60
C SER A 215 14.88 -3.67 2.07
N PRO A 216 15.91 -3.85 2.89
CA PRO A 216 15.74 -4.07 4.32
C PRO A 216 14.96 -2.93 5.01
N TYR A 217 14.12 -3.28 5.97
CA TYR A 217 13.31 -2.36 6.76
C TYR A 217 13.11 -2.89 8.19
N HIS A 218 12.69 -2.02 9.10
CA HIS A 218 12.45 -2.35 10.51
C HIS A 218 11.01 -2.61 10.83
N ASN A 219 10.12 -1.86 10.20
CA ASN A 219 8.69 -1.98 10.39
C ASN A 219 7.98 -1.75 9.04
N ALA A 220 6.73 -2.19 8.92
CA ALA A 220 5.94 -1.99 7.72
C ALA A 220 4.46 -1.88 8.07
N GLY A 221 3.74 -1.00 7.37
CA GLY A 221 2.30 -0.99 7.32
C GLY A 221 1.77 -1.82 6.15
N LEU A 222 0.60 -2.44 6.30
CA LEU A 222 -0.02 -3.34 5.34
C LEU A 222 -1.51 -3.04 5.19
N ALA A 223 -2.01 -2.87 3.98
CA ALA A 223 -3.44 -2.65 3.73
C ALA A 223 -3.86 -3.10 2.33
N PHE A 224 -5.10 -3.57 2.19
CA PHE A 224 -5.74 -3.73 0.90
C PHE A 224 -6.46 -2.44 0.47
N ASP A 225 -6.37 -2.11 -0.82
CA ASP A 225 -7.22 -1.09 -1.42
C ASP A 225 -8.58 -1.66 -1.85
N ASP A 226 -9.45 -0.80 -2.38
CA ASP A 226 -10.80 -1.17 -2.83
C ASP A 226 -10.82 -1.97 -4.15
N ASP A 227 -9.70 -2.08 -4.83
CA ASP A 227 -9.51 -2.98 -5.98
C ASP A 227 -8.98 -4.36 -5.56
N GLY A 228 -8.72 -4.59 -4.26
CA GLY A 228 -8.19 -5.83 -3.70
C GLY A 228 -6.68 -5.99 -3.90
N VAL A 229 -5.98 -4.92 -4.18
CA VAL A 229 -4.51 -4.91 -4.27
C VAL A 229 -3.91 -4.76 -2.87
N LEU A 230 -2.96 -5.63 -2.53
CA LEU A 230 -2.24 -5.57 -1.27
C LEU A 230 -1.05 -4.63 -1.37
N TRP A 231 -1.05 -3.60 -0.53
CA TRP A 231 -0.02 -2.59 -0.45
C TRP A 231 0.75 -2.70 0.86
N ALA A 232 2.04 -2.41 0.82
CA ALA A 232 2.83 -2.19 2.03
C ALA A 232 3.64 -0.89 1.91
N ILE A 233 3.92 -0.29 3.07
CA ILE A 233 4.86 0.80 3.23
C ILE A 233 5.88 0.41 4.27
N THR A 234 7.18 0.71 4.04
CA THR A 234 8.25 0.17 4.88
C THR A 234 9.00 1.28 5.60
N ASP A 235 9.24 1.12 6.90
CA ASP A 235 10.15 1.98 7.64
C ASP A 235 11.60 1.54 7.44
N ARG A 236 12.36 2.39 6.79
CA ARG A 236 13.78 2.14 6.47
C ARG A 236 14.72 3.06 7.22
N ARG A 237 14.28 3.57 8.37
CA ARG A 237 15.16 4.32 9.29
C ARG A 237 16.16 3.39 9.95
N ALA A 238 17.34 3.92 10.23
CA ALA A 238 18.42 3.20 10.93
C ALA A 238 18.78 1.82 10.35
N VAL A 239 18.36 1.53 9.12
CA VAL A 239 18.77 0.34 8.41
C VAL A 239 20.22 0.50 7.96
N THR A 240 21.10 -0.39 8.37
CA THR A 240 22.55 -0.31 8.12
C THR A 240 23.20 0.93 8.74
N ALA A 241 23.43 2.02 8.01
CA ALA A 241 24.13 3.21 8.50
C ALA A 241 23.45 4.53 8.11
N GLY A 242 22.13 4.50 7.81
CA GLY A 242 21.43 5.69 7.38
C GLY A 242 19.92 5.58 7.45
N ASP A 243 19.27 6.68 7.14
CA ASP A 243 17.84 6.77 6.98
C ASP A 243 17.52 6.85 5.49
N PHE A 244 16.60 6.03 5.09
CA PHE A 244 16.17 5.96 3.70
C PHE A 244 14.68 6.30 3.61
N PRO A 245 14.23 6.86 2.48
CA PRO A 245 12.81 6.98 2.21
C PRO A 245 12.08 5.64 2.37
N SER A 246 10.86 5.70 2.84
CA SER A 246 9.98 4.53 2.91
C SER A 246 9.66 4.03 1.52
N ASP A 247 9.83 2.73 1.28
CA ASP A 247 9.42 2.09 0.03
C ASP A 247 7.92 1.79 0.06
N ILE A 248 7.25 2.05 -1.05
CA ILE A 248 5.87 1.63 -1.30
C ILE A 248 5.92 0.39 -2.17
N LEU A 249 5.34 -0.69 -1.67
CA LEU A 249 5.33 -2.00 -2.30
C LEU A 249 3.93 -2.42 -2.68
N ARG A 250 3.80 -3.10 -3.81
CA ARG A 250 2.63 -3.89 -4.18
C ARG A 250 2.98 -5.35 -4.03
N ILE A 251 2.15 -6.11 -3.32
CA ILE A 251 2.41 -7.51 -2.97
C ILE A 251 1.37 -8.40 -3.61
N ASP A 252 1.81 -9.48 -4.23
CA ASP A 252 0.92 -10.56 -4.66
C ASP A 252 0.52 -11.41 -3.43
N PRO A 253 -0.74 -11.41 -3.01
CA PRO A 253 -1.18 -12.11 -1.83
C PRO A 253 -1.16 -13.64 -1.98
N HIS A 254 -0.98 -14.18 -3.18
CA HIS A 254 -0.93 -15.62 -3.44
C HIS A 254 0.50 -16.18 -3.37
N THR A 255 1.50 -15.35 -3.68
CA THR A 255 2.91 -15.80 -3.75
C THR A 255 3.81 -15.11 -2.74
N GLY A 256 3.37 -13.97 -2.19
CA GLY A 256 4.19 -13.10 -1.33
C GLY A 256 5.13 -12.18 -2.11
N GLN A 257 5.29 -12.36 -3.43
CA GLN A 257 6.22 -11.52 -4.20
C GLN A 257 5.80 -10.06 -4.20
N ALA A 258 6.75 -9.18 -3.96
CA ALA A 258 6.54 -7.75 -3.89
C ALA A 258 7.27 -7.01 -5.01
N GLU A 259 6.65 -5.95 -5.49
CA GLU A 259 7.20 -5.00 -6.45
C GLU A 259 7.27 -3.62 -5.80
N LYS A 260 8.43 -2.96 -5.87
CA LYS A 260 8.56 -1.56 -5.44
C LYS A 260 7.91 -0.66 -6.48
N VAL A 261 6.92 0.13 -6.05
CA VAL A 261 6.18 1.05 -6.91
C VAL A 261 6.74 2.47 -6.82
N ALA A 262 7.02 2.96 -5.61
CA ALA A 262 7.47 4.33 -5.36
C ALA A 262 8.27 4.42 -4.05
N GLU A 263 8.75 5.63 -3.76
CA GLU A 263 9.29 6.03 -2.45
C GLU A 263 8.49 7.22 -1.91
N THR A 264 8.39 7.33 -0.59
CA THR A 264 7.76 8.48 0.06
C THR A 264 8.65 9.01 1.19
N LEU A 265 8.08 9.77 2.15
CA LEU A 265 8.84 10.32 3.27
C LEU A 265 9.53 9.24 4.11
N VAL A 266 10.49 9.66 4.94
CA VAL A 266 11.23 8.76 5.83
C VAL A 266 10.38 8.37 7.03
N GLY A 267 10.44 7.09 7.44
CA GLY A 267 9.93 6.63 8.72
C GLY A 267 8.42 6.40 8.77
N VAL A 268 7.79 6.09 7.64
CA VAL A 268 6.38 5.66 7.65
C VAL A 268 6.33 4.18 7.98
N GLU A 269 5.63 3.84 9.04
CA GLU A 269 5.57 2.46 9.55
C GLU A 269 4.14 1.92 9.71
N SER A 270 3.15 2.71 9.35
CA SER A 270 1.74 2.31 9.36
C SER A 270 1.06 2.65 8.04
N LEU A 271 0.05 1.87 7.67
CA LEU A 271 -0.68 2.07 6.43
C LEU A 271 -2.17 1.79 6.63
N ALA A 272 -3.02 2.74 6.25
CA ALA A 272 -4.46 2.51 6.18
C ALA A 272 -5.03 3.09 4.89
N ILE A 273 -5.91 2.35 4.22
CA ILE A 273 -6.57 2.73 2.97
C ILE A 273 -8.08 2.73 3.17
N PHE A 274 -8.78 3.73 2.59
CA PHE A 274 -10.23 3.79 2.60
C PHE A 274 -10.77 4.27 1.23
N PRO A 275 -11.80 3.62 0.69
CA PRO A 275 -12.46 2.42 1.23
C PRO A 275 -11.50 1.24 1.38
N ASN A 276 -11.70 0.43 2.42
CA ASN A 276 -10.93 -0.77 2.63
C ASN A 276 -11.59 -1.98 1.95
N ALA A 277 -10.82 -3.03 1.70
CA ALA A 277 -11.30 -4.24 1.07
C ALA A 277 -11.82 -5.30 2.05
N SER A 278 -11.97 -4.99 3.34
CA SER A 278 -12.29 -6.00 4.37
C SER A 278 -13.56 -6.82 4.05
N CYS A 279 -14.52 -6.23 3.34
CA CYS A 279 -15.76 -6.91 2.92
C CYS A 279 -15.73 -7.43 1.49
N GLN A 280 -14.60 -7.39 0.81
CA GLN A 280 -14.45 -7.90 -0.55
C GLN A 280 -13.97 -9.35 -0.51
N THR A 281 -14.06 -10.03 -1.65
CA THR A 281 -13.48 -11.36 -1.82
C THR A 281 -12.16 -11.22 -2.56
N LEU A 282 -11.09 -11.83 -2.04
CA LEU A 282 -9.82 -11.89 -2.74
C LEU A 282 -10.04 -12.55 -4.11
N GLY A 283 -9.62 -11.90 -5.19
CA GLY A 283 -9.64 -12.45 -6.52
C GLY A 283 -8.85 -13.76 -6.60
N GLU A 284 -9.25 -14.68 -7.49
CA GLU A 284 -8.42 -15.85 -7.76
C GLU A 284 -7.09 -15.39 -8.40
N PRO A 285 -5.99 -16.14 -8.17
CA PRO A 285 -4.73 -15.88 -8.87
C PRO A 285 -5.02 -15.82 -10.36
N LEU A 286 -4.45 -14.83 -11.04
CA LEU A 286 -4.44 -14.86 -12.50
C LEU A 286 -3.85 -16.23 -12.90
N PRO A 287 -4.49 -16.99 -13.80
CA PRO A 287 -3.88 -18.20 -14.29
C PRO A 287 -2.49 -17.83 -14.78
N ASP A 288 -1.46 -18.56 -14.33
CA ASP A 288 -0.09 -18.34 -14.80
C ASP A 288 -0.16 -18.10 -16.29
N ASP A 289 0.25 -16.90 -16.71
CA ASP A 289 0.32 -16.59 -18.13
C ASP A 289 1.14 -17.75 -18.72
N PRO A 290 0.58 -18.56 -19.63
CA PRO A 290 1.36 -19.62 -20.24
C PRO A 290 2.62 -18.95 -20.75
N GLU A 291 3.77 -19.36 -20.18
CA GLU A 291 5.09 -18.83 -20.53
C GLU A 291 5.06 -18.54 -22.01
N PRO A 292 5.25 -17.27 -22.46
CA PRO A 292 4.99 -16.93 -23.84
C PRO A 292 5.79 -17.92 -24.67
N GLU A 293 5.10 -18.92 -25.23
CA GLU A 293 5.70 -19.74 -26.27
C GLU A 293 6.32 -18.71 -27.18
N SER A 294 7.63 -18.76 -27.33
CA SER A 294 8.40 -17.83 -28.13
C SER A 294 7.92 -18.00 -29.58
N GLU A 295 6.68 -17.56 -29.82
CA GLU A 295 6.19 -17.33 -31.16
C GLU A 295 7.14 -16.26 -31.68
N VAL A 296 8.10 -16.71 -32.44
CA VAL A 296 8.90 -15.85 -33.29
C VAL A 296 7.88 -15.14 -34.16
N VAL A 297 7.36 -14.02 -33.65
CA VAL A 297 6.49 -13.13 -34.42
C VAL A 297 7.41 -12.69 -35.58
N ALA A 298 7.23 -13.38 -36.68
CA ALA A 298 7.87 -12.97 -37.92
C ALA A 298 7.40 -11.54 -38.14
N VAL A 299 8.26 -10.58 -37.85
CA VAL A 299 8.03 -9.17 -38.15
C VAL A 299 7.67 -9.16 -39.63
N PRO A 300 6.43 -8.77 -40.00
CA PRO A 300 6.07 -8.75 -41.40
C PRO A 300 7.01 -7.77 -42.08
N LEU A 301 8.04 -8.29 -42.76
CA LEU A 301 8.83 -7.51 -43.68
C LEU A 301 7.83 -6.84 -44.61
N LEU A 302 7.76 -5.52 -44.56
CA LEU A 302 6.92 -4.73 -45.46
C LEU A 302 7.07 -5.34 -46.84
N SER A 303 6.02 -5.94 -47.36
CA SER A 303 6.05 -6.57 -48.68
C SER A 303 6.50 -5.53 -49.68
N LEU A 304 7.29 -5.93 -50.67
CA LEU A 304 7.75 -5.02 -51.73
C LEU A 304 6.68 -4.04 -52.25
N PRO A 305 5.38 -4.43 -52.36
CA PRO A 305 4.31 -3.51 -52.68
C PRO A 305 4.07 -2.44 -51.58
N GLY A 306 4.19 -2.77 -50.31
CA GLY A 306 4.03 -1.82 -49.21
C GLY A 306 5.14 -0.76 -49.18
N LEU A 307 6.40 -1.16 -49.47
CA LEU A 307 7.53 -0.25 -49.60
C LEU A 307 7.34 0.70 -50.79
N LEU A 308 6.82 0.21 -51.92
CA LEU A 308 6.51 1.03 -53.10
C LEU A 308 5.41 2.06 -52.80
N ILE A 309 4.36 1.67 -52.10
CA ILE A 309 3.28 2.60 -51.71
C ILE A 309 3.81 3.69 -50.78
N LEU A 310 4.64 3.35 -49.81
CA LEU A 310 5.26 4.30 -48.90
C LEU A 310 6.18 5.29 -49.64
N LEU A 311 6.95 4.79 -50.57
CA LEU A 311 7.85 5.61 -51.42
C LEU A 311 7.05 6.61 -52.30
N ILE A 312 5.94 6.16 -52.90
CA ILE A 312 5.03 7.02 -53.67
C ILE A 312 4.41 8.10 -52.83
N LEU A 313 3.98 7.77 -51.59
CA LEU A 313 3.43 8.74 -50.65
C LEU A 313 4.44 9.80 -50.23
N VAL A 314 5.67 9.40 -49.94
CA VAL A 314 6.75 10.33 -49.55
C VAL A 314 7.12 11.24 -50.72
N LEU A 315 7.23 10.71 -51.95
CA LEU A 315 7.54 11.49 -53.14
C LEU A 315 6.39 12.46 -53.52
N SER A 316 5.15 12.06 -53.34
CA SER A 316 3.98 12.93 -53.59
C SER A 316 3.90 14.08 -52.56
N LEU A 317 4.21 13.83 -51.31
CA LEU A 317 4.30 14.86 -50.27
C LEU A 317 5.45 15.86 -50.53
N ALA A 318 6.63 15.34 -50.97
CA ALA A 318 7.77 16.19 -51.33
C ALA A 318 7.45 17.09 -52.52
N TRP A 319 6.80 16.52 -53.55
CA TRP A 319 6.39 17.28 -54.75
C TRP A 319 5.34 18.34 -54.45
N PHE A 320 4.40 18.06 -53.52
CA PHE A 320 3.41 19.01 -53.06
C PHE A 320 4.03 20.18 -52.29
N GLN A 321 5.07 19.90 -51.45
CA GLN A 321 5.81 20.94 -50.75
C GLN A 321 6.63 21.85 -51.67
N ILE A 322 7.19 21.31 -52.73
CA ILE A 322 7.95 22.09 -53.72
C ILE A 322 7.00 23.04 -54.50
N ARG A 323 5.77 22.58 -54.83
CA ARG A 323 4.76 23.43 -55.52
C ARG A 323 4.20 24.57 -54.68
N LEU A 324 4.34 24.51 -53.36
CA LEU A 324 3.88 25.59 -52.45
C LEU A 324 4.96 26.68 -52.23
N ARG A 325 6.16 26.49 -52.76
CA ARG A 325 7.27 27.43 -52.63
C ARG A 325 7.57 28.22 -53.90
N PHE A 326 6.85 28.00 -54.99
CA PHE A 326 6.81 28.78 -56.22
C PHE A 326 5.35 29.22 -56.45
#